data_b5cb1a2273e5a8c3baa44cec62f8cfd4
#
_entry.id   b5cb1a2273e5a8c3baa44cec62f8cfd4
#
_cell.length_a   1.000
_cell.length_b   1.000
_cell.length_c   1.000
_cell.angle_alpha   90.00
_cell.angle_beta   90.00
_cell.angle_gamma   90.00
#
_symmetry.space_group_name_H-M   'P 1'
#
loop_
_entity.id
_entity.type
_entity.pdbx_description
1 polymer ?
#
loop_
_entity_poly.entity_id
_entity_poly.type
_entity_poly.pdbx_seq_one_letter_code
_entity_poly.pdbx_strand_id
1 'polypeptide(L)'
;MHKRQVQIQRNDLANKIGCVPSQINYVITSRFTPEAGYRIESRRGGGGYILITRADSKSNALMSLINSIGDEIDERTARAHLSNANYQGLLDKKTAMMMSSCILENNYKGLDHTLSAEIRARQLKQMLLAYIN
;
A
#
# COMPACT_ATOMS: atom_id res chain seq x y z
N MET A 1 -9.71 -5.94 3.97
CA MET A 1 -9.68 -4.49 3.75
C MET A 1 -10.71 -4.11 2.71
N HIS A 2 -11.52 -3.13 3.04
CA HIS A 2 -12.59 -2.70 2.15
C HIS A 2 -12.06 -1.64 1.19
N LYS A 3 -12.12 -1.94 -0.10
CA LYS A 3 -11.86 -0.96 -1.15
C LYS A 3 -13.17 -0.28 -1.49
N ARG A 4 -13.18 1.04 -1.43
CA ARG A 4 -14.34 1.82 -1.86
C ARG A 4 -14.25 2.01 -3.37
N GLN A 5 -15.31 1.66 -4.07
CA GLN A 5 -15.39 1.78 -5.52
C GLN A 5 -16.60 2.60 -5.91
N VAL A 6 -16.43 3.45 -6.91
CA VAL A 6 -17.49 4.21 -7.53
C VAL A 6 -17.41 4.00 -9.02
N GLN A 7 -18.55 3.68 -9.64
CA GLN A 7 -18.66 3.54 -11.07
C GLN A 7 -19.37 4.77 -11.64
N ILE A 8 -18.74 5.40 -12.62
CA ILE A 8 -19.29 6.60 -13.28
C ILE A 8 -19.46 6.32 -14.75
N GLN A 9 -20.69 6.53 -15.26
CA GLN A 9 -20.93 6.50 -16.67
C GLN A 9 -20.66 7.88 -17.26
N ARG A 10 -19.68 7.95 -18.17
CA ARG A 10 -19.20 9.21 -18.73
C ARG A 10 -20.31 10.04 -19.37
N ASN A 11 -21.12 9.40 -20.22
CA ASN A 11 -22.16 10.11 -20.96
C ASN A 11 -23.22 10.66 -20.03
N ASP A 12 -23.64 9.90 -19.04
CA ASP A 12 -24.65 10.34 -18.07
C ASP A 12 -24.15 11.53 -17.24
N LEU A 13 -22.93 11.46 -16.76
CA LEU A 13 -22.36 12.55 -15.96
C LEU A 13 -22.15 13.79 -16.82
N ALA A 14 -21.63 13.63 -18.05
CA ALA A 14 -21.43 14.74 -18.98
C ALA A 14 -22.75 15.44 -19.29
N ASN A 15 -23.82 14.67 -19.53
CA ASN A 15 -25.14 15.24 -19.77
C ASN A 15 -25.68 16.00 -18.56
N LYS A 16 -25.48 15.47 -17.35
CA LYS A 16 -25.97 16.10 -16.12
C LYS A 16 -25.29 17.46 -15.84
N ILE A 17 -24.01 17.57 -16.13
CA ILE A 17 -23.25 18.79 -15.83
C ILE A 17 -23.02 19.68 -17.05
N GLY A 18 -23.50 19.25 -18.23
CA GLY A 18 -23.46 20.07 -19.44
C GLY A 18 -22.08 20.20 -20.07
N CYS A 19 -21.28 19.14 -20.06
CA CYS A 19 -19.95 19.14 -20.69
C CYS A 19 -19.83 17.94 -21.63
N VAL A 20 -18.71 17.85 -22.37
CA VAL A 20 -18.41 16.72 -23.23
C VAL A 20 -17.73 15.61 -22.45
N PRO A 21 -17.90 14.31 -22.86
CA PRO A 21 -17.34 13.18 -22.12
C PRO A 21 -15.82 13.24 -21.93
N SER A 22 -15.07 13.81 -22.87
CA SER A 22 -13.61 13.95 -22.73
C SER A 22 -13.21 14.85 -21.57
N GLN A 23 -14.02 15.84 -21.22
CA GLN A 23 -13.76 16.69 -20.05
C GLN A 23 -13.97 15.92 -18.75
N ILE A 24 -14.84 14.97 -18.71
CA ILE A 24 -15.04 14.09 -17.56
C ILE A 24 -13.74 13.33 -17.27
N ASN A 25 -13.13 12.74 -18.28
CA ASN A 25 -11.83 12.06 -18.13
C ASN A 25 -10.76 12.98 -17.54
N TYR A 26 -10.65 14.17 -18.10
CA TYR A 26 -9.65 15.15 -17.65
C TYR A 26 -9.84 15.51 -16.16
N VAL A 27 -11.04 15.81 -15.75
CA VAL A 27 -11.34 16.19 -14.36
C VAL A 27 -11.03 15.03 -13.41
N ILE A 28 -11.47 13.81 -13.78
CA ILE A 28 -11.30 12.63 -12.93
C ILE A 28 -9.80 12.30 -12.78
N THR A 29 -9.05 12.27 -13.87
CA THR A 29 -7.62 11.97 -13.80
C THR A 29 -6.82 13.05 -13.09
N SER A 30 -7.28 14.29 -13.10
CA SER A 30 -6.64 15.41 -12.39
C SER A 30 -6.90 15.40 -10.90
N ARG A 31 -8.08 14.93 -10.46
CA ARG A 31 -8.50 14.96 -9.05
C ARG A 31 -8.24 13.67 -8.32
N PHE A 32 -8.40 12.55 -8.99
CA PHE A 32 -8.25 11.22 -8.38
C PHE A 32 -6.94 10.60 -8.84
N THR A 33 -5.83 11.09 -8.30
CA THR A 33 -4.48 10.69 -8.70
C THR A 33 -4.00 9.49 -7.87
N PRO A 34 -3.04 8.70 -8.38
CA PRO A 34 -2.41 7.64 -7.59
C PRO A 34 -1.75 8.18 -6.31
N GLU A 35 -1.17 9.37 -6.35
CA GLU A 35 -0.56 10.01 -5.18
C GLU A 35 -1.58 10.31 -4.09
N ALA A 36 -2.83 10.57 -4.48
CA ALA A 36 -3.93 10.78 -3.53
C ALA A 36 -4.57 9.47 -3.07
N GLY A 37 -4.10 8.33 -3.55
CA GLY A 37 -4.56 7.01 -3.13
C GLY A 37 -5.68 6.44 -3.99
N TYR A 38 -5.82 6.87 -5.23
CA TYR A 38 -6.88 6.40 -6.11
C TYR A 38 -6.34 5.61 -7.29
N ARG A 39 -7.16 4.65 -7.74
CA ARG A 39 -6.92 3.89 -8.96
C ARG A 39 -8.10 4.09 -9.89
N ILE A 40 -7.81 4.44 -11.15
CA ILE A 40 -8.83 4.70 -12.15
C ILE A 40 -8.70 3.68 -13.27
N GLU A 41 -9.81 3.04 -13.62
CA GLU A 41 -9.89 2.12 -14.75
C GLU A 41 -11.02 2.58 -15.67
N SER A 42 -10.71 2.65 -16.97
CA SER A 42 -11.73 2.86 -18.00
C SER A 42 -12.14 1.51 -18.56
N ARG A 43 -13.43 1.26 -18.61
CA ARG A 43 -13.96 0.02 -19.17
C ARG A 43 -14.94 0.32 -20.27
N ARG A 44 -14.92 -0.53 -21.31
CA ARG A 44 -15.87 -0.47 -22.41
C ARG A 44 -17.03 -1.40 -22.12
N GLY A 45 -18.24 -0.96 -22.44
CA GLY A 45 -19.45 -1.72 -22.25
C GLY A 45 -20.59 -0.77 -21.89
N GLY A 46 -21.73 -0.85 -22.61
CA GLY A 46 -22.89 -0.01 -22.32
C GLY A 46 -22.64 1.49 -22.39
N GLY A 47 -21.77 1.97 -23.31
CA GLY A 47 -21.43 3.39 -23.45
C GLY A 47 -20.16 3.83 -22.72
N GLY A 48 -19.47 2.92 -22.08
CA GLY A 48 -18.21 3.22 -21.38
C GLY A 48 -18.40 3.78 -19.97
N TYR A 49 -17.66 3.27 -19.03
CA TYR A 49 -17.69 3.77 -17.66
C TYR A 49 -16.29 3.86 -17.09
N ILE A 50 -16.16 4.65 -16.01
CA ILE A 50 -14.93 4.83 -15.28
C ILE A 50 -15.14 4.22 -13.90
N LEU A 51 -14.23 3.34 -13.49
CA LEU A 51 -14.22 2.76 -12.17
C LEU A 51 -13.12 3.45 -11.34
N ILE A 52 -13.52 4.11 -10.26
CA ILE A 52 -12.62 4.77 -9.34
C ILE A 52 -12.54 3.92 -8.08
N THR A 53 -11.36 3.43 -7.75
CA THR A 53 -11.11 2.65 -6.54
C THR A 53 -10.22 3.45 -5.62
N ARG A 54 -10.64 3.62 -4.37
CA ARG A 54 -9.80 4.24 -3.35
C ARG A 54 -8.97 3.15 -2.68
N ALA A 55 -7.65 3.25 -2.79
CA ALA A 55 -6.75 2.38 -2.04
C ALA A 55 -6.80 2.74 -0.56
N ASP A 56 -6.71 1.73 0.29
CA ASP A 56 -6.63 1.94 1.74
C ASP A 56 -5.35 2.70 2.06
N SER A 57 -5.46 3.81 2.79
CA SER A 57 -4.32 4.62 3.19
C SER A 57 -3.31 3.86 4.05
N LYS A 58 -3.78 2.90 4.86
CA LYS A 58 -2.90 2.03 5.64
C LYS A 58 -2.07 1.13 4.76
N SER A 59 -2.66 0.52 3.73
CA SER A 59 -1.94 -0.31 2.76
C SER A 59 -0.87 0.50 2.04
N ASN A 60 -1.17 1.74 1.63
CA ASN A 60 -0.21 2.60 0.97
C ASN A 60 0.96 2.96 1.90
N ALA A 61 0.68 3.25 3.16
CA ALA A 61 1.71 3.56 4.14
C ALA A 61 2.61 2.35 4.41
N LEU A 62 2.05 1.15 4.50
CA LEU A 62 2.81 -0.08 4.67
C LEU A 62 3.64 -0.41 3.43
N MET A 63 3.13 -0.18 2.23
CA MET A 63 3.91 -0.34 1.00
C MET A 63 5.09 0.63 0.96
N SER A 64 4.89 1.87 1.39
CA SER A 64 5.99 2.84 1.50
C SER A 64 7.05 2.37 2.48
N LEU A 65 6.65 1.80 3.60
CA LEU A 65 7.57 1.21 4.57
C LEU A 65 8.36 0.06 3.95
N ILE A 66 7.70 -0.86 3.26
CA ILE A 66 8.35 -1.97 2.57
C ILE A 66 9.42 -1.46 1.60
N ASN A 67 9.07 -0.46 0.79
CA ASN A 67 9.98 0.11 -0.19
C ASN A 67 11.18 0.82 0.46
N SER A 68 11.05 1.27 1.70
CA SER A 68 12.12 1.95 2.43
C SER A 68 13.11 0.99 3.10
N ILE A 69 12.78 -0.29 3.24
CA ILE A 69 13.61 -1.25 3.97
C ILE A 69 14.94 -1.53 3.25
N GLY A 70 14.93 -1.57 1.92
CA GLY A 70 16.14 -1.85 1.17
C GLY A 70 16.53 -3.34 1.18
N ASP A 71 17.80 -3.62 0.86
CA ASP A 71 18.30 -5.00 0.72
C ASP A 71 18.85 -5.58 2.02
N GLU A 72 19.19 -4.74 2.97
CA GLU A 72 19.75 -5.12 4.26
C GLU A 72 19.13 -4.32 5.38
N ILE A 73 18.92 -4.94 6.53
CA ILE A 73 18.42 -4.23 7.70
C ILE A 73 18.93 -4.91 8.97
N ASP A 74 19.33 -4.12 9.96
CA ASP A 74 19.71 -4.65 11.27
C ASP A 74 18.49 -4.78 12.19
N GLU A 75 18.65 -5.49 13.30
CA GLU A 75 17.57 -5.70 14.26
C GLU A 75 17.01 -4.39 14.80
N ARG A 76 17.88 -3.47 15.18
CA ARG A 76 17.48 -2.20 15.79
C ARG A 76 16.60 -1.38 14.86
N THR A 77 17.02 -1.25 13.61
CA THR A 77 16.27 -0.51 12.59
C THR A 77 14.95 -1.20 12.27
N ALA A 78 14.96 -2.52 12.14
CA ALA A 78 13.75 -3.29 11.88
C ALA A 78 12.73 -3.14 13.00
N ARG A 79 13.17 -3.24 14.25
CA ARG A 79 12.30 -3.05 15.41
C ARG A 79 11.75 -1.64 15.48
N ALA A 80 12.56 -0.64 15.13
CA ALA A 80 12.12 0.76 15.11
C ALA A 80 11.01 0.97 14.07
N HIS A 81 11.12 0.36 12.89
CA HIS A 81 10.09 0.43 11.87
C HIS A 81 8.77 -0.20 12.36
N LEU A 82 8.86 -1.35 13.00
CA LEU A 82 7.66 -2.05 13.50
C LEU A 82 7.01 -1.28 14.66
N SER A 83 7.81 -0.72 15.55
CA SER A 83 7.32 0.11 16.64
C SER A 83 6.63 1.37 16.14
N ASN A 84 7.22 2.02 15.15
CA ASN A 84 6.64 3.19 14.51
C ASN A 84 5.32 2.86 13.80
N ALA A 85 5.29 1.74 13.09
CA ALA A 85 4.07 1.30 12.41
C ALA A 85 2.94 1.04 13.41
N ASN A 86 3.26 0.45 14.56
CA ASN A 86 2.29 0.27 15.64
C ASN A 86 1.81 1.61 16.19
N TYR A 87 2.72 2.52 16.46
CA TYR A 87 2.38 3.84 16.99
C TYR A 87 1.46 4.62 16.04
N GLN A 88 1.69 4.51 14.73
CA GLN A 88 0.88 5.17 13.71
C GLN A 88 -0.46 4.45 13.42
N GLY A 89 -0.72 3.33 14.09
CA GLY A 89 -1.94 2.57 13.87
C GLY A 89 -1.95 1.71 12.61
N LEU A 90 -0.80 1.52 11.96
CA LEU A 90 -0.68 0.69 10.76
C LEU A 90 -0.65 -0.80 11.10
N LEU A 91 -0.07 -1.16 12.24
CA LEU A 91 -0.04 -2.51 12.77
C LEU A 91 -0.59 -2.48 14.19
N ASP A 92 -1.36 -3.49 14.57
CA ASP A 92 -1.74 -3.65 15.97
C ASP A 92 -0.53 -4.11 16.79
N LYS A 93 -0.62 -3.95 18.11
CA LYS A 93 0.49 -4.26 19.03
C LYS A 93 0.92 -5.72 18.92
N LYS A 94 -0.04 -6.62 18.87
CA LYS A 94 0.25 -8.06 18.84
C LYS A 94 0.99 -8.45 17.56
N THR A 95 0.52 -7.95 16.42
CA THR A 95 1.17 -8.19 15.14
C THR A 95 2.59 -7.63 15.10
N ALA A 96 2.77 -6.40 15.58
CA ALA A 96 4.11 -5.79 15.65
C ALA A 96 5.05 -6.59 16.55
N MET A 97 4.56 -7.09 17.68
CA MET A 97 5.35 -7.93 18.58
C MET A 97 5.73 -9.26 17.96
N MET A 98 4.79 -9.89 17.26
CA MET A 98 5.06 -11.16 16.55
C MET A 98 6.12 -10.97 15.47
N MET A 99 5.98 -9.94 14.66
CA MET A 99 6.96 -9.64 13.62
C MET A 99 8.32 -9.32 14.22
N SER A 100 8.37 -8.55 15.30
CA SER A 100 9.63 -8.22 16.00
C SER A 100 10.33 -9.47 16.52
N SER A 101 9.58 -10.44 17.02
CA SER A 101 10.18 -11.67 17.54
C SER A 101 10.83 -12.51 16.43
N CYS A 102 10.35 -12.39 15.19
CA CYS A 102 10.89 -13.15 14.05
C CYS A 102 12.21 -12.59 13.53
N ILE A 103 12.51 -11.32 13.78
CA ILE A 103 13.69 -10.66 13.19
C ILE A 103 14.79 -10.38 14.20
N LEU A 104 14.75 -10.98 15.38
CA LEU A 104 15.77 -10.81 16.40
C LEU A 104 17.10 -11.41 15.95
N GLU A 105 18.21 -10.77 16.33
CA GLU A 105 19.56 -11.21 15.98
C GLU A 105 19.81 -12.67 16.36
N ASN A 106 19.22 -13.11 17.47
CA ASN A 106 19.35 -14.47 17.96
C ASN A 106 18.83 -15.53 16.99
N ASN A 107 17.90 -15.17 16.10
CA ASN A 107 17.33 -16.10 15.10
C ASN A 107 18.28 -16.37 13.94
N TYR A 108 19.37 -15.62 13.84
CA TYR A 108 20.33 -15.72 12.75
C TYR A 108 21.71 -16.21 13.21
N LYS A 109 21.76 -16.89 14.36
CA LYS A 109 23.02 -17.45 14.88
C LYS A 109 23.69 -18.36 13.86
N GLY A 110 25.00 -18.22 13.74
CA GLY A 110 25.79 -19.00 12.80
C GLY A 110 25.89 -18.41 11.39
N LEU A 111 25.15 -17.35 11.10
CA LEU A 111 25.22 -16.64 9.84
C LEU A 111 26.14 -15.43 9.98
N ASP A 112 26.84 -15.07 8.90
CA ASP A 112 27.61 -13.85 8.94
C ASP A 112 26.67 -12.62 9.02
N HIS A 113 27.24 -11.49 9.40
CA HIS A 113 26.46 -10.28 9.65
C HIS A 113 25.73 -9.77 8.40
N THR A 114 26.40 -9.78 7.26
CA THR A 114 25.81 -9.32 5.99
C THR A 114 24.65 -10.22 5.56
N LEU A 115 24.85 -11.52 5.63
CA LEU A 115 23.82 -12.50 5.24
C LEU A 115 22.60 -12.40 6.16
N SER A 116 22.81 -12.27 7.47
CA SER A 116 21.68 -12.11 8.40
C SER A 116 20.91 -10.82 8.15
N ALA A 117 21.59 -9.73 7.81
CA ALA A 117 20.93 -8.47 7.48
C ALA A 117 20.09 -8.57 6.19
N GLU A 118 20.58 -9.29 5.19
CA GLU A 118 19.85 -9.52 3.95
C GLU A 118 18.61 -10.40 4.17
N ILE A 119 18.76 -11.48 4.92
CA ILE A 119 17.64 -12.39 5.22
C ILE A 119 16.59 -11.66 6.06
N ARG A 120 17.02 -10.89 7.04
CA ARG A 120 16.10 -10.12 7.88
C ARG A 120 15.27 -9.14 7.04
N ALA A 121 15.90 -8.46 6.10
CA ALA A 121 15.20 -7.54 5.20
C ALA A 121 14.13 -8.26 4.38
N ARG A 122 14.45 -9.43 3.81
CA ARG A 122 13.49 -10.23 3.06
C ARG A 122 12.34 -10.69 3.93
N GLN A 123 12.62 -11.19 5.12
CA GLN A 123 11.60 -11.69 6.03
C GLN A 123 10.66 -10.57 6.47
N LEU A 124 11.21 -9.42 6.81
CA LEU A 124 10.40 -8.27 7.23
C LEU A 124 9.47 -7.82 6.11
N LYS A 125 9.99 -7.70 4.89
CA LYS A 125 9.17 -7.34 3.73
C LYS A 125 8.07 -8.36 3.47
N GLN A 126 8.38 -9.65 3.57
CA GLN A 126 7.42 -10.73 3.36
C GLN A 126 6.30 -10.68 4.40
N MET A 127 6.64 -10.48 5.66
CA MET A 127 5.64 -10.38 6.72
C MET A 127 4.71 -9.19 6.51
N LEU A 128 5.26 -8.05 6.14
CA LEU A 128 4.46 -6.85 5.87
C LEU A 128 3.56 -7.02 4.64
N LEU A 129 4.08 -7.64 3.58
CA LEU A 129 3.27 -7.96 2.39
C LEU A 129 2.14 -8.91 2.72
N ALA A 130 2.40 -9.94 3.52
CA ALA A 130 1.36 -10.88 3.95
C ALA A 130 0.28 -10.19 4.79
N TYR A 131 0.67 -9.24 5.60
CA TYR A 131 -0.28 -8.47 6.42
C TYR A 131 -1.20 -7.59 5.56
N ILE A 132 -0.66 -6.98 4.50
CA ILE A 132 -1.44 -6.14 3.58
C ILE A 132 -2.46 -6.96 2.80
N ASN A 133 -2.08 -8.15 2.38
CA ASN A 133 -2.95 -9.03 1.61
C ASN A 133 -3.87 -9.81 2.55
#